data_4cc5f56456eab69932f7e8aa4cdf4fa8
#
_entry.id   4cc5f56456eab69932f7e8aa4cdf4fa8
#
_cell.length_a   1.000
_cell.length_b   1.000
_cell.length_c   1.000
_cell.angle_alpha   90.00
_cell.angle_beta   90.00
_cell.angle_gamma   90.00
#
_symmetry.space_group_name_H-M   'P 1'
#
loop_
_entity.id
_entity.type
_entity.pdbx_description
1 polymer ?
#
loop_
_entity_poly.entity_id
_entity_poly.type
_entity_poly.pdbx_seq_one_letter_code
_entity_poly.pdbx_strand_id
1 'polypeptide(L)'
;MSMEFIDIGFGSMVSRERVVAIVGPDSAPIRRMTQESRERGMLIDATYGRKTASIFIMDSDHVILSALTTEKFGGGEQEEA
;
A
#
# COMPACT_ATOMS: atom_id res chain seq x y z
N MET A 1 -21.11 -3.83 -14.26
CA MET A 1 -20.30 -4.03 -13.13
C MET A 1 -19.42 -2.83 -12.92
N SER A 2 -19.25 -2.42 -11.74
CA SER A 2 -18.48 -1.22 -11.48
C SER A 2 -17.08 -1.58 -11.03
N MET A 3 -16.15 -0.70 -11.37
CA MET A 3 -14.79 -0.83 -10.94
C MET A 3 -14.52 0.29 -9.97
N GLU A 4 -14.00 -0.04 -8.81
CA GLU A 4 -13.74 0.94 -7.79
C GLU A 4 -12.24 1.14 -7.62
N PHE A 5 -11.87 2.37 -7.38
CA PHE A 5 -10.49 2.73 -7.15
C PHE A 5 -10.33 3.34 -5.77
N ILE A 6 -9.17 3.10 -5.17
CA ILE A 6 -8.80 3.68 -3.89
C ILE A 6 -7.80 4.78 -4.17
N ASP A 7 -8.09 5.99 -3.68
CA ASP A 7 -7.20 7.13 -3.85
C ASP A 7 -6.06 6.98 -2.83
N ILE A 8 -4.85 6.89 -3.32
CA ILE A 8 -3.69 6.73 -2.46
C ILE A 8 -2.82 7.98 -2.42
N GLY A 9 -3.37 9.09 -2.93
CA GLY A 9 -2.71 10.39 -2.80
C GLY A 9 -2.02 10.82 -4.07
N PHE A 10 -1.91 12.14 -4.23
CA PHE A 10 -1.13 12.76 -5.31
C PHE A 10 -1.56 12.29 -6.70
N GLY A 11 -2.85 12.04 -6.86
CA GLY A 11 -3.37 11.66 -8.16
C GLY A 11 -3.23 10.19 -8.50
N SER A 12 -2.72 9.39 -7.58
CA SER A 12 -2.54 7.96 -7.80
C SER A 12 -3.69 7.18 -7.21
N MET A 13 -4.09 6.13 -7.90
CA MET A 13 -5.18 5.27 -7.44
C MET A 13 -4.86 3.83 -7.73
N VAL A 14 -5.41 2.93 -6.91
CA VAL A 14 -5.26 1.50 -7.15
C VAL A 14 -6.64 0.89 -7.25
N SER A 15 -6.73 -0.24 -7.97
CA SER A 15 -7.99 -0.95 -8.10
C SER A 15 -8.32 -1.65 -6.78
N ARG A 16 -9.49 -1.35 -6.23
CA ARG A 16 -9.88 -1.95 -4.96
C ARG A 16 -9.90 -3.47 -5.05
N GLU A 17 -10.36 -4.00 -6.16
CA GLU A 17 -10.52 -5.43 -6.28
C GLU A 17 -9.21 -6.17 -6.41
N ARG A 18 -8.13 -5.47 -6.72
CA ARG A 18 -6.83 -6.11 -6.86
C ARG A 18 -5.95 -5.96 -5.63
N VAL A 19 -6.44 -5.28 -4.61
CA VAL A 19 -5.68 -5.08 -3.38
C VAL A 19 -5.87 -6.30 -2.48
N VAL A 20 -4.77 -6.92 -2.12
CA VAL A 20 -4.79 -8.05 -1.19
C VAL A 20 -4.73 -7.57 0.24
N ALA A 21 -3.90 -6.58 0.52
CA ALA A 21 -3.71 -6.09 1.88
C ALA A 21 -3.21 -4.66 1.87
N ILE A 22 -3.54 -3.94 2.93
CA ILE A 22 -3.03 -2.59 3.16
C ILE A 22 -2.37 -2.65 4.52
N VAL A 23 -1.08 -2.37 4.60
CA VAL A 23 -0.34 -2.56 5.83
C VAL A 23 0.49 -1.33 6.16
N GLY A 24 0.85 -1.19 7.41
CA GLY A 24 1.77 -0.14 7.84
C GLY A 24 3.20 -0.53 7.50
N PRO A 25 4.08 0.45 7.39
CA PRO A 25 5.45 0.19 6.90
C PRO A 25 6.47 -0.22 7.95
N ASP A 26 6.09 -0.23 9.23
CA ASP A 26 7.09 -0.24 10.27
C ASP A 26 7.53 -1.57 10.82
N SER A 27 6.91 -2.66 10.43
CA SER A 27 7.33 -3.96 10.96
C SER A 27 8.49 -4.53 10.15
N ALA A 28 9.30 -5.36 10.79
CA ALA A 28 10.45 -5.95 10.10
C ALA A 28 10.03 -6.81 8.90
N PRO A 29 8.99 -7.65 9.01
CA PRO A 29 8.59 -8.44 7.84
C PRO A 29 8.16 -7.56 6.67
N ILE A 30 7.47 -6.45 6.94
CA ILE A 30 7.02 -5.57 5.87
C ILE A 30 8.20 -4.86 5.24
N ARG A 31 9.18 -4.43 6.05
CA ARG A 31 10.37 -3.79 5.47
C ARG A 31 11.15 -4.76 4.60
N ARG A 32 11.23 -6.03 5.02
CA ARG A 32 11.91 -7.03 4.22
C ARG A 32 11.19 -7.27 2.90
N MET A 33 9.86 -7.38 2.96
CA MET A 33 9.06 -7.58 1.75
C MET A 33 9.24 -6.41 0.79
N THR A 34 9.26 -5.18 1.32
CA THR A 34 9.43 -4.00 0.50
C THR A 34 10.79 -4.02 -0.19
N GLN A 35 11.83 -4.40 0.54
CA GLN A 35 13.16 -4.46 -0.04
C GLN A 35 13.25 -5.53 -1.14
N GLU A 36 12.64 -6.69 -0.89
CA GLU A 36 12.64 -7.74 -1.90
C GLU A 36 11.88 -7.32 -3.14
N SER A 37 10.76 -6.61 -2.96
CA SER A 37 10.01 -6.13 -4.10
C SER A 37 10.81 -5.13 -4.91
N ARG A 38 11.58 -4.27 -4.22
CA ARG A 38 12.42 -3.31 -4.91
C ARG A 38 13.45 -4.03 -5.77
N GLU A 39 14.05 -5.09 -5.23
CA GLU A 39 15.09 -5.82 -5.96
C GLU A 39 14.52 -6.57 -7.14
N ARG A 40 13.25 -6.95 -7.07
CA ARG A 40 12.60 -7.68 -8.14
C ARG A 40 11.93 -6.77 -9.16
N GLY A 41 12.00 -5.46 -8.97
CA GLY A 41 11.36 -4.55 -9.89
C GLY A 41 9.84 -4.48 -9.74
N MET A 42 9.32 -4.92 -8.59
CA MET A 42 7.88 -4.95 -8.35
C MET A 42 7.41 -3.88 -7.40
N LEU A 43 8.27 -2.93 -7.05
CA LEU A 43 7.91 -1.88 -6.12
C LEU A 43 7.54 -0.61 -6.88
N ILE A 44 6.40 -0.03 -6.52
CA ILE A 44 5.94 1.21 -7.10
C ILE A 44 5.87 2.24 -5.98
N ASP A 45 6.63 3.31 -6.10
CA ASP A 45 6.67 4.35 -5.08
C ASP A 45 5.74 5.48 -5.50
N ALA A 46 4.59 5.58 -4.84
CA ALA A 46 3.61 6.62 -5.12
C ALA A 46 3.60 7.69 -4.04
N THR A 47 4.70 7.83 -3.29
CA THR A 47 4.75 8.81 -2.21
C THR A 47 5.19 10.18 -2.68
N TYR A 48 5.77 10.27 -3.85
CA TYR A 48 6.27 11.54 -4.40
C TYR A 48 7.27 12.18 -3.45
N GLY A 49 8.16 11.35 -2.89
CA GLY A 49 9.22 11.85 -2.03
C GLY A 49 8.83 12.02 -0.57
N ARG A 50 7.57 11.74 -0.23
CA ARG A 50 7.15 11.85 1.15
C ARG A 50 7.39 10.54 1.88
N LYS A 51 7.28 10.58 3.20
CA LYS A 51 7.47 9.39 4.00
C LYS A 51 6.37 8.38 3.70
N THR A 52 6.73 7.12 3.56
CA THR A 52 5.76 6.05 3.37
C THR A 52 4.94 5.88 4.64
N ALA A 53 3.63 5.93 4.50
CA ALA A 53 2.73 5.78 5.63
C ALA A 53 1.85 4.55 5.50
N SER A 54 1.67 4.02 4.30
CA SER A 54 0.97 2.75 4.11
C SER A 54 1.51 2.06 2.88
N ILE A 55 1.30 0.75 2.83
CA ILE A 55 1.80 -0.09 1.75
C ILE A 55 0.66 -0.97 1.26
N PHE A 56 0.45 -0.97 -0.06
CA PHE A 56 -0.59 -1.76 -0.69
C PHE A 56 0.04 -2.97 -1.35
N ILE A 57 -0.46 -4.14 -1.02
CA ILE A 57 0.00 -5.39 -1.61
C ILE A 57 -1.06 -5.82 -2.60
N MET A 58 -0.67 -5.95 -3.87
CA MET A 58 -1.59 -6.24 -4.94
C MET A 58 -1.55 -7.72 -5.28
N ASP A 59 -2.60 -8.20 -5.94
CA ASP A 59 -2.69 -9.61 -6.32
C ASP A 59 -1.67 -10.00 -7.38
N SER A 60 -1.01 -9.03 -7.99
CA SER A 60 0.05 -9.27 -8.96
C SER A 60 1.43 -9.34 -8.30
N ASP A 61 1.48 -9.28 -6.98
CA ASP A 61 2.72 -9.21 -6.19
C ASP A 61 3.40 -7.86 -6.26
N HIS A 62 2.78 -6.88 -6.89
CA HIS A 62 3.32 -5.52 -6.82
C HIS A 62 3.08 -4.94 -5.43
N VAL A 63 4.04 -4.15 -4.98
CA VAL A 63 3.97 -3.48 -3.70
C VAL A 63 4.01 -1.98 -3.97
N ILE A 64 3.01 -1.26 -3.48
CA ILE A 64 2.86 0.15 -3.78
C ILE A 64 2.93 0.95 -2.49
N LEU A 65 3.83 1.93 -2.47
CA LEU A 65 4.03 2.77 -1.29
C LEU A 65 3.15 4.01 -1.40
N SER A 66 2.47 4.36 -0.31
CA SER A 66 1.61 5.54 -0.25
C SER A 66 2.00 6.42 0.91
N ALA A 67 1.83 7.71 0.76
CA ALA A 67 2.07 8.67 1.84
C ALA A 67 0.84 8.87 2.72
N LEU A 68 -0.29 8.27 2.38
CA LEU A 68 -1.49 8.36 3.21
C LEU A 68 -1.45 7.27 4.26
N THR A 69 -1.95 7.58 5.46
CA THR A 69 -1.90 6.62 6.56
C THR A 69 -2.96 5.55 6.38
N THR A 70 -2.76 4.42 7.03
CA THR A 70 -3.72 3.32 6.95
C THR A 70 -5.09 3.73 7.49
N GLU A 71 -5.14 4.74 8.35
CA GLU A 71 -6.42 5.20 8.87
C GLU A 71 -7.32 5.74 7.78
N LYS A 72 -6.73 6.28 6.72
CA LYS A 72 -7.52 6.75 5.60
C LYS A 72 -8.30 5.63 4.95
N PHE A 73 -7.86 4.39 5.17
CA PHE A 73 -8.47 3.22 4.56
C PHE A 73 -9.16 2.33 5.59
N GLY A 74 -9.40 2.87 6.78
CA GLY A 74 -10.10 2.14 7.81
C GLY A 74 -9.23 1.29 8.71
N GLY A 75 -7.93 1.29 8.47
CA GLY A 75 -7.05 0.38 9.21
C GLY A 75 -6.88 0.71 10.67
N GLY A 76 -7.02 1.98 11.03
CA GLY A 76 -6.79 2.37 12.41
C GLY A 76 -7.85 1.91 13.38
N GLU A 77 -8.93 1.36 12.87
CA GLU A 77 -10.02 0.98 13.72
C GLU A 77 -10.09 -0.45 14.09
N GLN A 78 -9.21 -1.13 13.64
CA GLN A 78 -9.31 -2.50 13.81
C GLN A 78 -8.92 -2.92 15.07
N GLU A 79 -8.80 -2.86 15.71
CA GLU A 79 -8.41 -3.33 16.76
C GLU A 79 -8.71 -4.29 17.34
N GLU A 80 -8.92 -4.67 17.22
CA GLU A 80 -9.26 -5.53 17.77
C GLU A 80 -9.05 -6.43 17.95
N ALA A 81 -8.71 -6.55 18.05
CA ALA A 81 -8.72 -7.57 18.31
C ALA A 81 -8.49 -8.50 18.79
#